data_dbfdab221eb7c72b9858760b1dd7835c
#
_entry.id   dbfdab221eb7c72b9858760b1dd7835c
#
_cell.length_a   1.000
_cell.length_b   1.000
_cell.length_c   1.000
_cell.angle_alpha   90.00
_cell.angle_beta   90.00
_cell.angle_gamma   90.00
#
_symmetry.space_group_name_H-M   'P 1'
#
loop_
_entity.id
_entity.type
_entity.pdbx_description
1 polymer ?
#
loop_
_entity_poly.entity_id
_entity_poly.type
_entity_poly.pdbx_seq_one_letter_code
_entity_poly.pdbx_strand_id
1 'polypeptide(L)'
;GGAAPGGFDCSGLVMWAFQQAGISLPHSSQAQATGGQPVALSDLQPGDVITFYNDASHSGLYVGDGMVIHSSTYGQPVRVVPMNVAGPVHDARRY
;
A
#
# COMPACT_ATOMS: atom_id res chain seq x y z
N GLY A 1 11.48 1.90 -9.15
CA GLY A 1 11.13 2.32 -7.84
C GLY A 1 12.02 1.82 -6.74
N GLY A 2 11.89 2.44 -5.59
CA GLY A 2 12.65 2.11 -4.40
C GLY A 2 11.95 1.06 -3.55
N ALA A 3 12.70 0.05 -3.10
CA ALA A 3 12.18 -1.03 -2.28
C ALA A 3 13.08 -1.32 -1.06
N ALA A 4 13.86 -0.33 -0.62
CA ALA A 4 14.79 -0.45 0.50
C ALA A 4 14.68 0.75 1.44
N PRO A 5 15.01 0.59 2.74
CA PRO A 5 15.03 1.71 3.67
C PRO A 5 15.91 2.85 3.14
N GLY A 6 15.41 4.07 3.23
CA GLY A 6 16.07 5.26 2.71
C GLY A 6 15.63 5.67 1.32
N GLY A 7 14.85 4.83 0.60
CA GLY A 7 14.43 5.15 -0.76
C GLY A 7 13.26 4.30 -1.24
N PHE A 8 12.12 4.36 -0.54
CA PHE A 8 10.91 3.68 -0.99
C PHE A 8 10.13 4.52 -1.99
N ASP A 9 9.56 3.87 -3.02
CA ASP A 9 8.33 4.34 -3.64
C ASP A 9 7.12 3.66 -2.99
N CYS A 10 5.90 3.93 -3.47
CA CYS A 10 4.69 3.43 -2.81
C CYS A 10 4.59 1.90 -2.81
N SER A 11 4.76 1.27 -3.96
CA SER A 11 4.68 -0.20 -4.07
C SER A 11 5.91 -0.87 -3.47
N GLY A 12 7.07 -0.21 -3.53
CA GLY A 12 8.29 -0.70 -2.91
C GLY A 12 8.20 -0.79 -1.40
N LEU A 13 7.58 0.20 -0.77
CA LEU A 13 7.31 0.16 0.67
C LEU A 13 6.44 -1.04 1.04
N VAL A 14 5.35 -1.24 0.31
CA VAL A 14 4.44 -2.36 0.56
C VAL A 14 5.15 -3.70 0.35
N MET A 15 5.88 -3.85 -0.74
CA MET A 15 6.66 -5.06 -1.02
C MET A 15 7.67 -5.34 0.09
N TRP A 16 8.43 -4.33 0.51
CA TRP A 16 9.43 -4.48 1.56
C TRP A 16 8.80 -4.91 2.89
N ALA A 17 7.68 -4.28 3.26
CA ALA A 17 6.99 -4.60 4.52
C ALA A 17 6.55 -6.06 4.56
N PHE A 18 6.00 -6.58 3.47
CA PHE A 18 5.58 -7.98 3.40
C PHE A 18 6.76 -8.94 3.35
N GLN A 19 7.89 -8.55 2.75
CA GLN A 19 9.11 -9.36 2.76
C GLN A 19 9.59 -9.65 4.18
N GLN A 20 9.42 -8.72 5.12
CA GLN A 20 9.78 -8.91 6.52
C GLN A 20 8.96 -10.03 7.16
N ALA A 21 7.78 -10.30 6.65
CA ALA A 21 6.90 -11.39 7.11
C ALA A 21 7.04 -12.65 6.25
N GLY A 22 7.99 -12.69 5.32
CA GLY A 22 8.21 -13.84 4.44
C GLY A 22 7.23 -13.95 3.28
N ILE A 23 6.52 -12.87 2.96
CA ILE A 23 5.52 -12.85 1.89
C ILE A 23 6.08 -12.06 0.71
N SER A 24 6.10 -12.67 -0.48
CA SER A 24 6.54 -12.01 -1.71
C SER A 24 5.35 -11.31 -2.37
N LEU A 25 5.51 -10.02 -2.64
CA LEU A 25 4.53 -9.24 -3.41
C LEU A 25 5.19 -8.68 -4.67
N PRO A 26 4.41 -8.47 -5.73
CA PRO A 26 4.93 -7.80 -6.91
C PRO A 26 5.30 -6.35 -6.59
N HIS A 27 6.36 -5.82 -7.25
CA HIS A 27 6.80 -4.44 -7.11
C HIS A 27 6.05 -3.53 -8.09
N SER A 28 4.72 -3.51 -7.94
CA SER A 28 3.83 -2.69 -8.77
C SER A 28 2.50 -2.55 -8.04
N SER A 29 2.03 -1.31 -7.88
CA SER A 29 0.73 -1.06 -7.26
C SER A 29 -0.42 -1.67 -8.07
N GLN A 30 -0.33 -1.66 -9.40
CA GLN A 30 -1.33 -2.30 -10.27
C GLN A 30 -1.38 -3.81 -10.03
N ALA A 31 -0.22 -4.46 -9.95
CA ALA A 31 -0.15 -5.91 -9.70
C ALA A 31 -0.60 -6.23 -8.26
N GLN A 32 -0.27 -5.40 -7.29
CA GLN A 32 -0.72 -5.55 -5.91
C GLN A 32 -2.25 -5.45 -5.81
N ALA A 33 -2.89 -4.68 -6.68
CA ALA A 33 -4.35 -4.52 -6.71
C ALA A 33 -5.09 -5.76 -7.21
N THR A 34 -4.40 -6.71 -7.83
CA THR A 34 -5.02 -7.92 -8.41
C THR A 34 -4.64 -9.20 -7.67
N GLY A 35 -3.68 -9.13 -6.75
CA GLY A 35 -3.26 -10.28 -5.96
C GLY A 35 -4.03 -10.39 -4.63
N GLY A 36 -3.73 -11.44 -3.88
CA GLY A 36 -4.36 -11.66 -2.57
C GLY A 36 -5.86 -11.87 -2.66
N GLN A 37 -6.56 -11.55 -1.57
CA GLN A 37 -8.01 -11.64 -1.49
C GLN A 37 -8.61 -10.23 -1.45
N PRO A 38 -9.70 -9.96 -2.20
CA PRO A 38 -10.37 -8.68 -2.13
C PRO A 38 -10.97 -8.44 -0.74
N VAL A 39 -10.92 -7.21 -0.26
CA VAL A 39 -11.43 -6.82 1.05
C VAL A 39 -12.38 -5.65 0.85
N ALA A 40 -13.58 -5.76 1.44
CA ALA A 40 -14.52 -4.63 1.46
C ALA A 40 -13.95 -3.49 2.31
N LEU A 41 -14.18 -2.24 1.90
CA LEU A 41 -13.67 -1.08 2.63
C LEU A 41 -14.26 -0.96 4.04
N SER A 42 -15.43 -1.55 4.26
CA SER A 42 -16.05 -1.62 5.60
C SER A 42 -15.42 -2.68 6.49
N ASP A 43 -14.50 -3.49 5.97
CA ASP A 43 -13.94 -4.67 6.65
C ASP A 43 -12.41 -4.63 6.75
N LEU A 44 -11.83 -3.43 6.63
CA LEU A 44 -10.39 -3.23 6.64
C LEU A 44 -9.77 -3.60 7.97
N GLN A 45 -8.61 -4.25 7.90
CA GLN A 45 -7.78 -4.60 9.06
C GLN A 45 -6.36 -4.11 8.85
N PRO A 46 -5.63 -3.78 9.94
CA PRO A 46 -4.21 -3.42 9.81
C PRO A 46 -3.44 -4.48 9.03
N GLY A 47 -2.62 -4.02 8.09
CA GLY A 47 -1.86 -4.89 7.19
C GLY A 47 -2.50 -5.09 5.83
N ASP A 48 -3.75 -4.66 5.62
CA ASP A 48 -4.37 -4.72 4.30
C ASP A 48 -3.70 -3.72 3.36
N VAL A 49 -3.55 -4.12 2.09
CA VAL A 49 -2.98 -3.27 1.04
C VAL A 49 -4.11 -2.46 0.43
N ILE A 50 -3.97 -1.14 0.46
CA ILE A 50 -4.93 -0.22 -0.17
C ILE A 50 -4.28 0.31 -1.44
N THR A 51 -5.01 0.27 -2.56
CA THR A 51 -4.60 0.91 -3.80
C THR A 51 -5.45 2.13 -4.06
N PHE A 52 -4.89 3.10 -4.77
CA PHE A 52 -5.48 4.42 -4.97
C PHE A 52 -5.48 4.79 -6.43
N TYR A 53 -6.39 5.69 -6.81
CA TYR A 53 -6.66 6.18 -8.15
C TYR A 53 -7.29 5.11 -9.05
N ASN A 54 -7.94 5.53 -10.12
CA ASN A 54 -8.69 4.63 -11.01
C ASN A 54 -7.81 3.57 -11.66
N ASP A 55 -6.52 3.86 -11.85
CA ASP A 55 -5.55 2.96 -12.47
C ASP A 55 -4.69 2.21 -11.44
N ALA A 56 -5.01 2.32 -10.15
CA ALA A 56 -4.23 1.72 -9.06
C ALA A 56 -2.74 2.13 -9.12
N SER A 57 -2.47 3.39 -9.44
CA SER A 57 -1.09 3.88 -9.61
C SER A 57 -0.36 4.15 -8.30
N HIS A 58 -1.03 4.00 -7.16
CA HIS A 58 -0.47 4.21 -5.82
C HIS A 58 -0.97 3.13 -4.87
N SER A 59 -0.16 2.78 -3.88
CA SER A 59 -0.54 1.82 -2.85
C SER A 59 0.03 2.22 -1.49
N GLY A 60 -0.58 1.69 -0.43
CA GLY A 60 -0.14 1.87 0.94
C GLY A 60 -0.66 0.74 1.81
N LEU A 61 -0.30 0.76 3.09
CA LEU A 61 -0.73 -0.24 4.06
C LEU A 61 -1.68 0.40 5.07
N TYR A 62 -2.82 -0.25 5.28
CA TYR A 62 -3.76 0.17 6.30
C TYR A 62 -3.19 -0.13 7.69
N VAL A 63 -3.27 0.85 8.59
CA VAL A 63 -2.73 0.71 9.96
C VAL A 63 -3.82 0.84 11.03
N GLY A 64 -5.10 0.92 10.63
CA GLY A 64 -6.22 1.08 11.54
C GLY A 64 -6.72 2.52 11.59
N ASP A 65 -7.90 2.73 12.14
CA ASP A 65 -8.51 4.04 12.39
C ASP A 65 -8.61 4.93 11.15
N GLY A 66 -8.78 4.34 9.96
CA GLY A 66 -8.85 5.09 8.71
C GLY A 66 -7.52 5.63 8.22
N MET A 67 -6.40 5.18 8.78
CA MET A 67 -5.06 5.66 8.47
C MET A 67 -4.28 4.66 7.63
N VAL A 68 -3.41 5.17 6.76
CA VAL A 68 -2.51 4.34 5.97
C VAL A 68 -1.08 4.86 6.10
N ILE A 69 -0.11 3.93 6.04
CA ILE A 69 1.30 4.29 5.87
C ILE A 69 1.63 4.18 4.39
N HIS A 70 2.24 5.22 3.84
CA HIS A 70 2.59 5.25 2.42
C HIS A 70 3.84 6.09 2.16
N SER A 71 4.42 5.90 0.98
CA SER A 71 5.46 6.76 0.42
C SER A 71 4.93 7.29 -0.90
N SER A 72 4.66 8.60 -0.98
CA SER A 72 3.97 9.18 -2.15
C SER A 72 4.84 9.15 -3.40
N THR A 73 6.16 9.43 -3.26
CA THR A 73 7.13 9.37 -4.35
C THR A 73 8.47 8.90 -3.81
N TYR A 74 9.31 8.38 -4.71
CA TYR A 74 10.67 7.97 -4.35
C TYR A 74 11.43 9.15 -3.72
N GLY A 75 12.07 8.91 -2.60
CA GLY A 75 12.85 9.92 -1.89
C GLY A 75 12.04 10.80 -0.94
N GLN A 76 10.71 10.70 -0.93
CA GLN A 76 9.87 11.40 0.03
C GLN A 76 9.75 10.59 1.33
N PRO A 77 9.57 11.26 2.49
CA PRO A 77 9.40 10.54 3.74
C PRO A 77 8.20 9.60 3.72
N VAL A 78 8.36 8.43 4.32
CA VAL A 78 7.23 7.54 4.62
C VAL A 78 6.39 8.20 5.71
N ARG A 79 5.07 8.22 5.52
CA ARG A 79 4.13 8.91 6.42
C ARG A 79 2.92 8.08 6.71
N VAL A 80 2.35 8.27 7.90
CA VAL A 80 1.02 7.79 8.26
C VAL A 80 0.06 8.96 8.07
N VAL A 81 -0.94 8.79 7.22
CA VAL A 81 -1.92 9.83 6.88
C VAL A 81 -3.33 9.24 6.85
N PRO A 82 -4.38 10.08 6.97
CA PRO A 82 -5.73 9.62 6.67
C PRO A 82 -5.81 9.05 5.25
N MET A 83 -6.55 7.95 5.09
CA MET A 83 -6.64 7.23 3.82
C MET A 83 -7.10 8.14 2.67
N ASN A 84 -8.01 9.06 2.92
CA ASN A 84 -8.51 10.00 1.90
C ASN A 84 -7.48 11.07 1.51
N VAL A 85 -6.42 11.26 2.28
CA VAL A 85 -5.31 12.17 1.94
C VAL A 85 -4.34 11.52 0.98
N ALA A 86 -4.16 10.19 1.08
CA ALA A 86 -3.28 9.45 0.18
C ALA A 86 -3.79 9.41 -1.27
N GLY A 87 -5.10 9.57 -1.46
CA GLY A 87 -5.73 9.61 -2.78
C GLY A 87 -7.10 8.97 -2.77
N PRO A 88 -7.84 9.01 -3.91
CA PRO A 88 -9.09 8.28 -4.03
C PRO A 88 -8.84 6.78 -3.97
N VAL A 89 -9.56 6.07 -3.09
CA VAL A 89 -9.37 4.64 -2.89
C VAL A 89 -9.87 3.88 -4.13
N HIS A 90 -9.05 2.97 -4.63
CA HIS A 90 -9.39 2.08 -5.74
C HIS A 90 -9.88 0.74 -5.20
N ASP A 91 -9.09 0.08 -4.34
CA ASP A 91 -9.34 -1.29 -3.93
C ASP A 91 -8.56 -1.60 -2.65
N ALA A 92 -8.91 -2.70 -2.00
CA ALA A 92 -8.17 -3.24 -0.86
C ALA A 92 -7.96 -4.74 -1.02
N ARG A 93 -6.78 -5.23 -0.65
CA ARG A 93 -6.41 -6.64 -0.75
C ARG A 93 -5.76 -7.11 0.54
N ARG A 94 -6.01 -8.36 0.87
CA ARG A 94 -5.39 -9.03 2.02
C ARG A 94 -4.54 -10.18 1.49
N TYR A 95 -3.28 -10.13 1.82
CA TYR A 95 -2.31 -11.15 1.41
C TYR A 95 -2.04 -12.14 2.52
#